data_e843d1a2218aef39578b1a216f881d92
#
_entry.id   e843d1a2218aef39578b1a216f881d92
#
_cell.length_a   1.000
_cell.length_b   1.000
_cell.length_c   1.000
_cell.angle_alpha   90.00
_cell.angle_beta   90.00
_cell.angle_gamma   90.00
#
_symmetry.space_group_name_H-M   'P 1'
#
loop_
_entity.id
_entity.type
_entity.pdbx_description
1 polymer ?
#
loop_
_entity_poly.entity_id
_entity_poly.type
_entity_poly.pdbx_seq_one_letter_code
_entity_poly.pdbx_strand_id
1 'polypeptide(L)'
;MRLPSGGIQTTGGGTTNATNLTVETNGNSSAAIRSDRGGGTVNVEKGTYTSKGYNSPAVYSTANITVKNAALTAENSEALVVEGKNSITLENCDVSGSMSDSKGTSSSENVHNVMIYQSMSGDAETGTANFSMTGGKLTSSNGDQFYVTNTDCNITLSGVTLVNKDKDGKLLRVTGNSASHGWGTAGKNGAQVTFTADAQTMEGDMEVDSISTLDLTLKNNSTFTGTIQIVDNADGGTAVENNAVVTIEKGSKWVLTGDCTITSLTNNGTIDFNGHTITLADGTVLKG
;
A
#
# COMPACT_ATOMS: atom_id res chain seq x y z
N MET A 1 5.99 -15.90 27.92
CA MET A 1 5.81 -15.65 26.48
C MET A 1 4.31 -15.53 26.26
N ARG A 2 3.78 -14.35 25.92
CA ARG A 2 2.36 -14.24 25.52
C ARG A 2 2.32 -14.57 24.03
N LEU A 3 1.46 -15.51 23.66
CA LEU A 3 1.19 -15.79 22.25
C LEU A 3 0.52 -14.57 21.61
N PRO A 4 0.86 -14.23 20.36
CA PRO A 4 0.12 -13.22 19.61
C PRO A 4 -1.37 -13.57 19.63
N SER A 5 -2.21 -12.61 19.94
CA SER A 5 -3.66 -12.80 19.92
C SER A 5 -4.30 -11.73 19.02
N GLY A 6 -5.23 -12.11 18.18
CA GLY A 6 -6.04 -11.19 17.41
C GLY A 6 -7.32 -10.82 18.14
N GLY A 7 -7.97 -9.76 17.71
CA GLY A 7 -9.34 -9.44 18.13
C GLY A 7 -10.34 -10.37 17.46
N ILE A 8 -10.59 -10.16 16.15
CA ILE A 8 -11.30 -11.12 15.29
C ILE A 8 -10.24 -11.92 14.53
N GLN A 9 -10.35 -13.23 14.57
CA GLN A 9 -9.38 -14.10 13.90
C GLN A 9 -10.08 -15.19 13.08
N THR A 10 -9.59 -15.40 11.85
CA THR A 10 -10.00 -16.49 10.97
C THR A 10 -8.77 -17.26 10.53
N THR A 11 -8.85 -18.57 10.45
CA THR A 11 -7.76 -19.46 10.02
C THR A 11 -8.30 -20.67 9.30
N GLY A 12 -7.46 -21.36 8.52
CA GLY A 12 -7.79 -22.65 7.90
C GLY A 12 -8.94 -22.61 6.90
N GLY A 13 -9.09 -21.53 6.14
CA GLY A 13 -10.14 -21.38 5.12
C GLY A 13 -11.54 -21.07 5.68
N GLY A 14 -11.66 -20.77 6.97
CA GLY A 14 -12.93 -20.44 7.61
C GLY A 14 -13.55 -19.12 7.15
N THR A 15 -14.80 -18.90 7.53
CA THR A 15 -15.52 -17.64 7.30
C THR A 15 -15.95 -17.04 8.63
N THR A 16 -15.58 -15.77 8.85
CA THR A 16 -16.00 -14.98 9.99
C THR A 16 -16.82 -13.77 9.53
N ASN A 17 -18.02 -13.62 10.08
CA ASN A 17 -18.86 -12.43 9.87
C ASN A 17 -19.02 -11.69 11.20
N ALA A 18 -18.71 -10.41 11.24
CA ALA A 18 -18.78 -9.57 12.41
C ALA A 18 -19.56 -8.28 12.11
N THR A 19 -20.42 -7.86 13.02
CA THR A 19 -21.23 -6.66 12.83
C THR A 19 -21.23 -5.82 14.09
N ASN A 20 -20.87 -4.56 13.94
CA ASN A 20 -20.97 -3.52 14.99
C ASN A 20 -20.28 -3.92 16.31
N LEU A 21 -19.05 -4.42 16.22
CA LEU A 21 -18.24 -4.77 17.38
C LEU A 21 -17.33 -3.61 17.80
N THR A 22 -17.01 -3.58 19.09
CA THR A 22 -15.88 -2.80 19.62
C THR A 22 -14.79 -3.79 20.00
N VAL A 23 -13.67 -3.72 19.29
CA VAL A 23 -12.51 -4.60 19.48
C VAL A 23 -11.30 -3.77 19.84
N GLU A 24 -10.62 -4.15 20.90
CA GLU A 24 -9.35 -3.56 21.31
C GLU A 24 -8.31 -4.67 21.59
N THR A 25 -7.14 -4.54 21.01
CA THR A 25 -5.99 -5.42 21.28
C THR A 25 -4.84 -4.61 21.87
N ASN A 26 -4.21 -5.14 22.92
CA ASN A 26 -3.15 -4.44 23.65
C ASN A 26 -1.79 -5.14 23.55
N GLY A 27 -1.75 -6.36 23.01
CA GLY A 27 -0.53 -7.14 22.90
C GLY A 27 0.28 -6.74 21.66
N ASN A 28 1.61 -6.94 21.72
CA ASN A 28 2.44 -6.86 20.53
C ASN A 28 2.06 -7.99 19.55
N SER A 29 2.21 -7.74 18.25
CA SER A 29 1.83 -8.68 17.17
C SER A 29 0.39 -9.18 17.30
N SER A 30 -0.53 -8.28 17.67
CA SER A 30 -1.94 -8.57 17.99
C SER A 30 -2.87 -7.67 17.22
N ALA A 31 -3.09 -7.96 15.93
CA ALA A 31 -3.97 -7.19 15.06
C ALA A 31 -5.43 -7.23 15.56
N ALA A 32 -6.20 -6.15 15.32
CA ALA A 32 -7.61 -6.10 15.71
C ALA A 32 -8.49 -7.00 14.83
N ILE A 33 -8.21 -7.07 13.54
CA ILE A 33 -8.81 -8.00 12.59
C ILE A 33 -7.68 -8.78 11.94
N ARG A 34 -7.72 -10.11 11.99
CA ARG A 34 -6.62 -10.95 11.54
C ARG A 34 -7.08 -12.21 10.85
N SER A 35 -6.32 -12.64 9.87
CA SER A 35 -6.33 -14.02 9.39
C SER A 35 -4.92 -14.59 9.50
N ASP A 36 -4.87 -15.88 9.77
CA ASP A 36 -3.63 -16.68 9.78
C ASP A 36 -3.80 -17.91 8.90
N ARG A 37 -2.71 -18.43 8.45
CA ARG A 37 -2.54 -19.68 7.67
C ARG A 37 -3.79 -20.35 7.10
N GLY A 38 -3.78 -20.59 5.81
CA GLY A 38 -4.84 -21.33 5.12
C GLY A 38 -5.95 -20.45 4.57
N GLY A 39 -5.77 -19.14 4.58
CA GLY A 39 -6.72 -18.21 3.97
C GLY A 39 -8.08 -18.18 4.66
N GLY A 40 -9.11 -17.83 3.90
CA GLY A 40 -10.49 -17.76 4.36
C GLY A 40 -11.17 -16.45 3.98
N THR A 41 -12.26 -16.12 4.68
CA THR A 41 -13.05 -14.93 4.43
C THR A 41 -13.40 -14.24 5.75
N VAL A 42 -13.15 -12.93 5.84
CA VAL A 42 -13.58 -12.12 6.98
C VAL A 42 -14.44 -10.98 6.45
N ASN A 43 -15.67 -10.88 6.90
CA ASN A 43 -16.58 -9.81 6.57
C ASN A 43 -16.92 -9.03 7.84
N VAL A 44 -16.61 -7.74 7.84
CA VAL A 44 -16.85 -6.85 8.96
C VAL A 44 -17.74 -5.70 8.49
N GLU A 45 -18.82 -5.48 9.21
CA GLU A 45 -19.76 -4.36 8.96
C GLU A 45 -19.91 -3.52 10.21
N LYS A 46 -19.53 -2.24 10.14
CA LYS A 46 -19.58 -1.28 11.25
C LYS A 46 -18.70 -1.65 12.44
N GLY A 47 -18.60 -0.74 13.39
CA GLY A 47 -17.87 -0.94 14.64
C GLY A 47 -16.51 -0.22 14.67
N THR A 48 -15.78 -0.46 15.76
CA THR A 48 -14.49 0.15 16.04
C THR A 48 -13.48 -0.94 16.36
N TYR A 49 -12.35 -0.92 15.68
CA TYR A 49 -11.30 -1.94 15.77
C TYR A 49 -9.97 -1.25 16.01
N THR A 50 -9.43 -1.36 17.22
CA THR A 50 -8.20 -0.68 17.64
C THR A 50 -7.15 -1.68 18.07
N SER A 51 -5.95 -1.56 17.52
CA SER A 51 -4.75 -2.23 17.98
C SER A 51 -3.79 -1.21 18.60
N LYS A 52 -3.30 -1.48 19.82
CA LYS A 52 -2.43 -0.58 20.59
C LYS A 52 -1.00 -1.07 20.68
N GLY A 53 -0.79 -2.36 20.43
CA GLY A 53 0.51 -2.99 20.56
C GLY A 53 1.47 -2.62 19.43
N TYR A 54 2.74 -2.80 19.71
CA TYR A 54 3.80 -2.70 18.70
C TYR A 54 3.68 -3.84 17.68
N ASN A 55 3.96 -3.55 16.40
CA ASN A 55 3.81 -4.52 15.31
C ASN A 55 2.40 -5.16 15.28
N SER A 56 1.38 -4.36 15.45
CA SER A 56 -0.01 -4.79 15.58
C SER A 56 -0.88 -3.95 14.66
N PRO A 57 -1.00 -4.30 13.35
CA PRO A 57 -1.86 -3.56 12.44
C PRO A 57 -3.34 -3.63 12.86
N ALA A 58 -4.14 -2.68 12.43
CA ALA A 58 -5.59 -2.78 12.63
C ALA A 58 -6.17 -3.97 11.84
N VAL A 59 -5.64 -4.20 10.62
CA VAL A 59 -6.01 -5.35 9.79
C VAL A 59 -4.76 -6.05 9.26
N TYR A 60 -4.63 -7.34 9.50
CA TYR A 60 -3.59 -8.21 8.92
C TYR A 60 -4.24 -9.33 8.11
N SER A 61 -3.98 -9.34 6.80
CA SER A 61 -4.66 -10.26 5.88
C SER A 61 -3.74 -11.29 5.25
N THR A 62 -3.99 -12.56 5.57
CA THR A 62 -3.60 -13.75 4.79
C THR A 62 -4.85 -14.46 4.24
N ALA A 63 -5.93 -13.71 3.96
CA ALA A 63 -7.24 -14.18 3.50
C ALA A 63 -7.91 -13.11 2.62
N ASN A 64 -9.20 -13.23 2.38
CA ASN A 64 -10.03 -12.18 1.80
C ASN A 64 -10.76 -11.44 2.92
N ILE A 65 -10.32 -10.23 3.25
CA ILE A 65 -10.92 -9.40 4.31
C ILE A 65 -11.67 -8.25 3.69
N THR A 66 -12.95 -8.13 4.01
CA THR A 66 -13.81 -6.99 3.64
C THR A 66 -14.29 -6.29 4.89
N VAL A 67 -14.09 -4.96 4.95
CA VAL A 67 -14.56 -4.12 6.06
C VAL A 67 -15.35 -2.95 5.50
N LYS A 68 -16.55 -2.71 6.05
CA LYS A 68 -17.44 -1.63 5.63
C LYS A 68 -17.89 -0.78 6.81
N ASN A 69 -17.95 0.53 6.58
CA ASN A 69 -18.54 1.50 7.52
C ASN A 69 -17.95 1.44 8.94
N ALA A 70 -16.64 1.22 9.07
CA ALA A 70 -15.97 0.97 10.34
C ALA A 70 -14.81 1.94 10.59
N ALA A 71 -14.42 2.08 11.86
CA ALA A 71 -13.19 2.75 12.27
C ALA A 71 -12.10 1.71 12.57
N LEU A 72 -10.94 1.87 11.95
CA LEU A 72 -9.79 0.99 12.04
C LEU A 72 -8.58 1.80 12.51
N THR A 73 -8.01 1.48 13.67
CA THR A 73 -6.89 2.24 14.24
C THR A 73 -5.76 1.33 14.69
N ALA A 74 -4.54 1.63 14.22
CA ALA A 74 -3.31 1.07 14.77
C ALA A 74 -2.53 2.20 15.47
N GLU A 75 -2.42 2.13 16.80
CA GLU A 75 -1.79 3.20 17.60
C GLU A 75 -0.26 3.13 17.59
N ASN A 76 0.32 1.96 17.27
CA ASN A 76 1.77 1.74 17.30
C ASN A 76 2.23 0.74 16.23
N SER A 77 1.63 0.84 15.06
CA SER A 77 1.92 -0.02 13.90
C SER A 77 1.39 0.63 12.63
N GLU A 78 1.72 0.05 11.49
CA GLU A 78 1.01 0.26 10.23
C GLU A 78 -0.48 -0.07 10.40
N ALA A 79 -1.36 0.60 9.65
CA ALA A 79 -2.79 0.34 9.76
C ALA A 79 -3.20 -0.99 9.14
N LEU A 80 -2.67 -1.29 7.95
CA LEU A 80 -3.14 -2.39 7.11
C LEU A 80 -1.97 -3.19 6.53
N VAL A 81 -2.11 -4.51 6.53
CA VAL A 81 -1.13 -5.42 5.93
C VAL A 81 -1.83 -6.45 5.06
N VAL A 82 -1.38 -6.59 3.80
CA VAL A 82 -1.78 -7.67 2.90
C VAL A 82 -0.56 -8.53 2.60
N GLU A 83 -0.64 -9.81 2.92
CA GLU A 83 0.42 -10.77 2.65
C GLU A 83 0.02 -11.79 1.59
N GLY A 84 0.87 -11.95 0.54
CA GLY A 84 0.67 -12.92 -0.54
C GLY A 84 -0.57 -12.65 -1.39
N LYS A 85 -1.11 -13.67 -2.04
CA LYS A 85 -2.27 -13.59 -2.94
C LYS A 85 -3.60 -13.33 -2.22
N ASN A 86 -3.62 -12.45 -1.23
CA ASN A 86 -4.77 -12.17 -0.39
C ASN A 86 -5.31 -10.76 -0.63
N SER A 87 -6.36 -10.38 0.08
CA SER A 87 -6.99 -9.10 -0.16
C SER A 87 -7.45 -8.37 1.10
N ILE A 88 -7.46 -7.04 1.00
CA ILE A 88 -8.22 -6.14 1.86
C ILE A 88 -9.11 -5.27 0.97
N THR A 89 -10.42 -5.30 1.23
CA THR A 89 -11.42 -4.43 0.61
C THR A 89 -12.10 -3.57 1.65
N LEU A 90 -12.02 -2.25 1.50
CA LEU A 90 -12.60 -1.27 2.43
C LEU A 90 -13.65 -0.42 1.74
N GLU A 91 -14.79 -0.22 2.40
CA GLU A 91 -15.85 0.69 1.93
C GLU A 91 -16.24 1.65 3.07
N ASN A 92 -16.12 2.95 2.84
CA ASN A 92 -16.49 4.01 3.79
C ASN A 92 -15.88 3.82 5.20
N CYS A 93 -14.60 3.41 5.27
CA CYS A 93 -13.90 3.22 6.52
C CYS A 93 -13.06 4.46 6.89
N ASP A 94 -12.93 4.73 8.20
CA ASP A 94 -11.94 5.69 8.73
C ASP A 94 -10.76 4.89 9.27
N VAL A 95 -9.62 4.98 8.58
CA VAL A 95 -8.44 4.16 8.83
C VAL A 95 -7.29 5.04 9.26
N SER A 96 -6.61 4.67 10.35
CA SER A 96 -5.42 5.37 10.81
C SER A 96 -4.33 4.43 11.32
N GLY A 97 -3.09 4.71 10.92
CA GLY A 97 -1.89 4.04 11.43
C GLY A 97 -0.88 5.03 12.00
N SER A 98 -0.13 4.57 12.99
CA SER A 98 0.91 5.34 13.67
C SER A 98 2.11 4.44 13.97
N MET A 99 2.74 3.94 12.92
CA MET A 99 3.97 3.16 13.03
C MET A 99 5.09 4.05 13.57
N SER A 100 5.64 3.73 14.74
CA SER A 100 6.60 4.59 15.42
C SER A 100 8.01 4.50 14.84
N ASP A 101 8.41 3.29 14.45
CA ASP A 101 9.69 3.01 13.81
C ASP A 101 9.61 1.67 13.04
N SER A 102 10.64 1.36 12.27
CA SER A 102 10.75 0.11 11.52
C SER A 102 11.41 -1.04 12.32
N LYS A 103 11.82 -0.81 13.57
CA LYS A 103 12.57 -1.79 14.35
C LYS A 103 11.66 -2.86 14.93
N GLY A 104 12.08 -4.11 14.83
CA GLY A 104 11.40 -5.24 15.46
C GLY A 104 10.04 -5.58 14.83
N THR A 105 9.60 -4.89 13.83
CA THR A 105 8.51 -5.32 12.97
C THR A 105 9.06 -6.24 11.90
N SER A 106 8.21 -7.05 11.33
CA SER A 106 8.59 -7.82 10.16
C SER A 106 8.85 -6.94 8.94
N SER A 107 8.37 -5.71 8.93
CA SER A 107 8.50 -4.76 7.84
C SER A 107 9.81 -3.98 7.78
N SER A 108 10.42 -3.71 8.81
CA SER A 108 11.63 -2.99 9.21
C SER A 108 12.54 -2.27 8.20
N GLU A 109 12.14 -2.10 6.96
CA GLU A 109 12.94 -1.36 5.98
C GLU A 109 12.60 0.14 5.98
N ASN A 110 11.33 0.46 6.19
CA ASN A 110 10.85 1.83 6.31
C ASN A 110 9.58 1.94 7.16
N VAL A 111 9.22 3.14 7.56
CA VAL A 111 7.96 3.44 8.26
C VAL A 111 6.86 3.67 7.21
N HIS A 112 5.70 3.07 7.40
CA HIS A 112 4.59 3.12 6.44
C HIS A 112 3.23 2.87 7.09
N ASN A 113 2.17 3.08 6.35
CA ASN A 113 0.78 2.94 6.81
C ASN A 113 0.06 1.70 6.24
N VAL A 114 0.27 1.42 4.97
CA VAL A 114 -0.26 0.22 4.31
C VAL A 114 0.91 -0.57 3.74
N MET A 115 1.03 -1.82 4.14
CA MET A 115 2.05 -2.74 3.63
C MET A 115 1.42 -3.81 2.76
N ILE A 116 2.00 -4.06 1.59
CA ILE A 116 1.62 -5.16 0.70
C ILE A 116 2.89 -5.91 0.33
N TYR A 117 2.96 -7.20 0.70
CA TYR A 117 4.20 -7.94 0.58
C TYR A 117 4.01 -9.45 0.52
N GLN A 118 5.09 -10.16 0.24
CA GLN A 118 5.18 -11.60 0.40
C GLN A 118 6.33 -11.96 1.34
N SER A 119 6.01 -12.57 2.49
CA SER A 119 7.00 -12.89 3.51
C SER A 119 7.84 -14.13 3.21
N MET A 120 7.37 -15.01 2.31
CA MET A 120 7.95 -16.33 2.05
C MET A 120 7.93 -17.29 3.26
N SER A 121 7.19 -16.96 4.33
CA SER A 121 7.07 -17.77 5.55
C SER A 121 6.19 -19.02 5.38
N GLY A 122 5.38 -19.06 4.32
CA GLY A 122 4.35 -20.08 4.12
C GLY A 122 3.03 -19.79 4.84
N ASP A 123 2.87 -18.62 5.46
CA ASP A 123 1.61 -18.20 6.08
C ASP A 123 0.59 -17.76 5.02
N ALA A 124 1.06 -17.25 3.90
CA ALA A 124 0.26 -16.92 2.73
C ALA A 124 0.85 -17.53 1.47
N GLU A 125 -0.01 -17.94 0.53
CA GLU A 125 0.43 -18.40 -0.78
C GLU A 125 0.93 -17.22 -1.63
N THR A 126 1.93 -17.47 -2.47
CA THR A 126 2.43 -16.50 -3.44
C THR A 126 1.39 -16.23 -4.54
N GLY A 127 1.37 -15.01 -5.04
CA GLY A 127 0.47 -14.57 -6.11
C GLY A 127 0.11 -13.10 -5.95
N THR A 128 -0.83 -12.64 -6.74
CA THR A 128 -1.21 -11.23 -6.79
C THR A 128 -2.05 -10.83 -5.58
N ALA A 129 -1.52 -9.93 -4.76
CA ALA A 129 -2.22 -9.27 -3.68
C ALA A 129 -3.25 -8.27 -4.22
N ASN A 130 -4.31 -7.99 -3.48
CA ASN A 130 -5.29 -7.00 -3.88
C ASN A 130 -5.65 -6.08 -2.72
N PHE A 131 -5.56 -4.79 -2.95
CA PHE A 131 -6.02 -3.76 -2.04
C PHE A 131 -7.02 -2.85 -2.74
N SER A 132 -8.19 -2.68 -2.18
CA SER A 132 -9.16 -1.73 -2.68
C SER A 132 -9.80 -0.92 -1.56
N MET A 133 -9.96 0.38 -1.78
CA MET A 133 -10.67 1.26 -0.86
C MET A 133 -11.57 2.22 -1.63
N THR A 134 -12.85 2.27 -1.23
CA THR A 134 -13.85 3.17 -1.80
C THR A 134 -14.44 4.05 -0.70
N GLY A 135 -14.37 5.36 -0.89
CA GLY A 135 -14.81 6.33 0.11
C GLY A 135 -14.03 6.25 1.42
N GLY A 136 -14.46 7.02 2.41
CA GLY A 136 -13.83 7.06 3.72
C GLY A 136 -12.48 7.81 3.72
N LYS A 137 -11.64 7.50 4.71
CA LYS A 137 -10.40 8.22 4.97
C LYS A 137 -9.27 7.26 5.36
N LEU A 138 -8.08 7.50 4.82
CA LEU A 138 -6.87 6.76 5.14
C LEU A 138 -5.79 7.72 5.63
N THR A 139 -5.42 7.62 6.90
CA THR A 139 -4.48 8.52 7.57
C THR A 139 -3.21 7.79 7.95
N SER A 140 -2.06 8.27 7.45
CA SER A 140 -0.74 7.94 7.96
C SER A 140 -0.29 9.01 8.96
N SER A 141 0.16 8.59 10.14
CA SER A 141 0.79 9.51 11.09
C SER A 141 2.28 9.67 10.83
N ASN A 142 2.96 8.66 10.31
CA ASN A 142 4.40 8.63 10.04
C ASN A 142 4.69 7.82 8.79
N GLY A 143 5.72 8.22 8.05
CA GLY A 143 6.28 7.49 6.91
C GLY A 143 5.40 7.45 5.66
N ASP A 144 5.62 6.44 4.85
CA ASP A 144 4.96 6.29 3.56
C ASP A 144 3.48 5.88 3.70
N GLN A 145 2.63 6.35 2.80
CA GLN A 145 1.22 5.93 2.80
C GLN A 145 1.08 4.47 2.36
N PHE A 146 1.78 4.08 1.29
CA PHE A 146 1.84 2.70 0.79
C PHE A 146 3.28 2.25 0.59
N TYR A 147 3.57 1.05 1.07
CA TYR A 147 4.84 0.35 0.87
C TYR A 147 4.57 -1.03 0.26
N VAL A 148 5.15 -1.30 -0.91
CA VAL A 148 4.96 -2.56 -1.63
C VAL A 148 6.30 -3.19 -1.93
N THR A 149 6.50 -4.45 -1.53
CA THR A 149 7.76 -5.17 -1.71
C THR A 149 7.57 -6.68 -1.90
N ASN A 150 8.40 -7.29 -2.73
CA ASN A 150 8.45 -8.75 -2.97
C ASN A 150 7.10 -9.37 -3.35
N THR A 151 6.27 -8.67 -4.12
CA THR A 151 4.93 -9.16 -4.48
C THR A 151 4.41 -8.50 -5.75
N ASP A 152 3.47 -9.17 -6.41
CA ASP A 152 2.61 -8.56 -7.41
C ASP A 152 1.36 -8.04 -6.72
N CYS A 153 0.89 -6.84 -7.05
CA CYS A 153 -0.35 -6.36 -6.45
C CYS A 153 -1.16 -5.42 -7.33
N ASN A 154 -2.47 -5.40 -7.07
CA ASN A 154 -3.40 -4.41 -7.58
C ASN A 154 -3.83 -3.49 -6.43
N ILE A 155 -3.70 -2.19 -6.62
CA ILE A 155 -4.21 -1.15 -5.71
C ILE A 155 -5.30 -0.38 -6.46
N THR A 156 -6.49 -0.25 -5.86
CA THR A 156 -7.57 0.57 -6.40
C THR A 156 -8.08 1.52 -5.34
N LEU A 157 -8.05 2.82 -5.63
CA LEU A 157 -8.62 3.85 -4.76
C LEU A 157 -9.73 4.60 -5.49
N SER A 158 -10.85 4.81 -4.82
CA SER A 158 -11.99 5.56 -5.36
C SER A 158 -12.63 6.47 -4.32
N GLY A 159 -12.49 7.79 -4.50
CA GLY A 159 -13.08 8.79 -3.60
C GLY A 159 -12.61 8.74 -2.16
N VAL A 160 -11.39 8.26 -1.92
CA VAL A 160 -10.77 8.15 -0.59
C VAL A 160 -10.11 9.46 -0.21
N THR A 161 -10.36 9.96 1.01
CA THR A 161 -9.58 11.06 1.58
C THR A 161 -8.25 10.52 2.11
N LEU A 162 -7.16 10.81 1.41
CA LEU A 162 -5.81 10.44 1.84
C LEU A 162 -5.22 11.55 2.69
N VAL A 163 -4.66 11.20 3.84
CA VAL A 163 -3.95 12.13 4.74
C VAL A 163 -2.62 11.53 5.12
N ASN A 164 -1.52 12.14 4.72
CA ASN A 164 -0.20 11.84 5.25
C ASN A 164 0.24 13.02 6.12
N LYS A 165 0.50 12.76 7.42
CA LYS A 165 0.97 13.78 8.39
C LYS A 165 2.48 13.92 8.36
N ASP A 166 3.19 12.94 7.80
CA ASP A 166 4.62 12.98 7.58
C ASP A 166 4.90 13.67 6.23
N LYS A 167 5.56 14.82 6.28
CA LYS A 167 5.85 15.59 5.07
C LYS A 167 6.93 14.95 4.19
N ASP A 168 7.75 14.08 4.76
CA ASP A 168 8.83 13.36 4.07
C ASP A 168 8.36 11.99 3.57
N GLY A 169 7.20 11.52 4.04
CA GLY A 169 6.58 10.26 3.65
C GLY A 169 6.05 10.29 2.21
N LYS A 170 6.34 9.24 1.46
CA LYS A 170 5.85 9.06 0.10
C LYS A 170 4.37 8.67 0.07
N LEU A 171 3.67 9.01 -1.01
CA LEU A 171 2.37 8.44 -1.29
C LEU A 171 2.48 6.94 -1.60
N LEU A 172 3.50 6.56 -2.38
CA LEU A 172 3.74 5.16 -2.74
C LEU A 172 5.24 4.89 -2.87
N ARG A 173 5.69 3.81 -2.25
CA ARG A 173 7.01 3.24 -2.47
C ARG A 173 6.87 1.81 -2.98
N VAL A 174 7.43 1.56 -4.18
CA VAL A 174 7.46 0.25 -4.85
C VAL A 174 8.92 -0.18 -4.96
N THR A 175 9.34 -1.16 -4.17
CA THR A 175 10.78 -1.45 -4.03
C THR A 175 11.06 -2.91 -3.67
N GLY A 176 12.24 -3.37 -4.01
CA GLY A 176 12.83 -4.53 -3.34
C GLY A 176 13.18 -4.22 -1.90
N ASN A 177 13.65 -5.22 -1.19
CA ASN A 177 14.07 -5.11 0.21
C ASN A 177 15.40 -5.86 0.43
N SER A 178 16.07 -5.60 1.57
CA SER A 178 17.36 -6.19 1.91
C SER A 178 17.33 -7.70 2.16
N ALA A 179 16.17 -8.33 2.11
CA ALA A 179 15.93 -9.72 2.49
C ALA A 179 16.36 -10.08 3.93
N SER A 180 16.59 -9.08 4.79
CA SER A 180 16.98 -9.30 6.19
C SER A 180 15.95 -10.10 6.99
N HIS A 181 14.68 -10.07 6.57
CA HIS A 181 13.58 -10.85 7.14
C HIS A 181 13.25 -12.13 6.36
N GLY A 182 14.02 -12.46 5.33
CA GLY A 182 13.76 -13.63 4.47
C GLY A 182 12.71 -13.37 3.39
N TRP A 183 12.39 -12.10 3.09
CA TRP A 183 11.41 -11.75 2.06
C TRP A 183 12.06 -11.72 0.67
N GLY A 184 12.15 -12.90 0.07
CA GLY A 184 12.79 -13.11 -1.22
C GLY A 184 14.30 -13.06 -1.16
N THR A 185 14.92 -12.59 -2.23
CA THR A 185 16.38 -12.43 -2.37
C THR A 185 16.69 -10.98 -2.72
N ALA A 186 17.54 -10.32 -1.97
CA ALA A 186 17.98 -8.94 -2.23
C ALA A 186 18.42 -8.75 -3.69
N GLY A 187 17.99 -7.67 -4.31
CA GLY A 187 18.20 -7.40 -5.73
C GLY A 187 17.35 -8.24 -6.71
N LYS A 188 16.42 -9.09 -6.21
CA LYS A 188 15.50 -9.92 -7.03
C LYS A 188 14.07 -9.95 -6.46
N ASN A 189 13.81 -9.21 -5.41
CA ASN A 189 12.55 -9.17 -4.67
C ASN A 189 11.81 -7.85 -4.87
N GLY A 190 11.88 -7.30 -6.08
CA GLY A 190 11.08 -6.15 -6.48
C GLY A 190 9.58 -6.44 -6.41
N ALA A 191 8.78 -5.40 -6.49
CA ALA A 191 7.33 -5.49 -6.53
C ALA A 191 6.80 -5.10 -7.92
N GLN A 192 5.64 -5.65 -8.30
CA GLN A 192 4.92 -5.31 -9.54
C GLN A 192 3.55 -4.76 -9.18
N VAL A 193 3.35 -3.48 -9.37
CA VAL A 193 2.14 -2.77 -8.91
C VAL A 193 1.32 -2.27 -10.08
N THR A 194 0.04 -2.65 -10.13
CA THR A 194 -0.98 -1.99 -10.92
C THR A 194 -1.80 -1.08 -10.02
N PHE A 195 -1.67 0.24 -10.20
CA PHE A 195 -2.36 1.23 -9.37
C PHE A 195 -3.44 1.95 -10.18
N THR A 196 -4.68 1.84 -9.77
CA THR A 196 -5.81 2.53 -10.37
C THR A 196 -6.37 3.59 -9.43
N ALA A 197 -6.30 4.86 -9.86
CA ALA A 197 -7.01 5.97 -9.25
C ALA A 197 -8.31 6.20 -10.04
N ASP A 198 -9.45 5.96 -9.41
CA ASP A 198 -10.78 6.05 -10.00
C ASP A 198 -11.61 7.14 -9.32
N ALA A 199 -11.86 8.25 -9.97
CA ALA A 199 -12.48 9.42 -9.36
C ALA A 199 -11.78 9.82 -8.04
N GLN A 200 -10.43 9.76 -8.04
CA GLN A 200 -9.59 9.88 -6.85
C GLN A 200 -8.69 11.11 -6.92
N THR A 201 -8.61 11.86 -5.83
CA THR A 201 -7.59 12.89 -5.63
C THR A 201 -6.46 12.33 -4.78
N MET A 202 -5.23 12.50 -5.24
CA MET A 202 -4.01 12.03 -4.57
C MET A 202 -2.98 13.14 -4.52
N GLU A 203 -2.26 13.22 -3.42
CA GLU A 203 -1.13 14.15 -3.22
C GLU A 203 0.04 13.41 -2.58
N GLY A 204 1.26 13.72 -3.02
CA GLY A 204 2.51 13.15 -2.53
C GLY A 204 3.31 12.45 -3.62
N ASP A 205 4.57 12.17 -3.34
CA ASP A 205 5.50 11.57 -4.30
C ASP A 205 5.38 10.05 -4.37
N MET A 206 5.65 9.50 -5.55
CA MET A 206 5.80 8.06 -5.77
C MET A 206 7.24 7.73 -6.13
N GLU A 207 7.76 6.63 -5.58
CA GLU A 207 9.11 6.15 -5.85
C GLU A 207 9.06 4.68 -6.25
N VAL A 208 9.74 4.35 -7.35
CA VAL A 208 9.81 2.99 -7.89
C VAL A 208 11.28 2.66 -8.09
N ASP A 209 11.76 1.56 -7.52
CA ASP A 209 13.15 1.17 -7.73
C ASP A 209 13.38 0.45 -9.07
N SER A 210 14.66 0.32 -9.44
CA SER A 210 15.09 -0.22 -10.73
C SER A 210 14.68 -1.67 -10.99
N ILE A 211 14.34 -2.44 -9.95
CA ILE A 211 13.93 -3.86 -10.08
C ILE A 211 12.41 -4.06 -9.91
N SER A 212 11.64 -2.98 -9.74
CA SER A 212 10.19 -2.99 -9.52
C SER A 212 9.44 -2.30 -10.64
N THR A 213 8.13 -2.52 -10.73
CA THR A 213 7.27 -1.90 -11.74
C THR A 213 6.04 -1.24 -11.13
N LEU A 214 5.64 -0.11 -11.71
CA LEU A 214 4.39 0.59 -11.44
C LEU A 214 3.67 0.85 -12.77
N ASP A 215 2.44 0.34 -12.90
CA ASP A 215 1.49 0.75 -13.93
C ASP A 215 0.41 1.60 -13.27
N LEU A 216 0.50 2.93 -13.43
CA LEU A 216 -0.41 3.91 -12.85
C LEU A 216 -1.45 4.35 -13.86
N THR A 217 -2.72 4.16 -13.55
CA THR A 217 -3.84 4.70 -14.33
C THR A 217 -4.64 5.71 -13.51
N LEU A 218 -4.75 6.95 -14.06
CA LEU A 218 -5.66 7.98 -13.57
C LEU A 218 -6.90 8.02 -14.47
N LYS A 219 -8.08 7.73 -13.93
CA LYS A 219 -9.33 7.70 -14.69
C LYS A 219 -10.49 8.40 -13.96
N ASN A 220 -11.56 8.65 -14.68
CA ASN A 220 -12.81 9.21 -14.14
C ASN A 220 -12.60 10.53 -13.37
N ASN A 221 -11.88 11.49 -13.97
CA ASN A 221 -11.54 12.78 -13.39
C ASN A 221 -10.66 12.71 -12.14
N SER A 222 -9.80 11.72 -12.07
CA SER A 222 -8.79 11.64 -11.00
C SER A 222 -7.75 12.76 -11.13
N THR A 223 -7.24 13.23 -10.00
CA THR A 223 -6.15 14.20 -9.95
C THR A 223 -5.00 13.64 -9.10
N PHE A 224 -3.80 13.65 -9.66
CA PHE A 224 -2.57 13.36 -8.95
C PHE A 224 -1.71 14.62 -8.88
N THR A 225 -1.29 15.02 -7.68
CA THR A 225 -0.37 16.13 -7.43
C THR A 225 0.88 15.57 -6.76
N GLY A 226 2.01 15.60 -7.45
CA GLY A 226 3.26 15.01 -6.94
C GLY A 226 4.22 14.64 -8.05
N THR A 227 5.30 13.95 -7.65
CA THR A 227 6.34 13.43 -8.54
C THR A 227 6.29 11.91 -8.64
N ILE A 228 6.86 11.37 -9.73
CA ILE A 228 7.20 9.96 -9.86
C ILE A 228 8.68 9.88 -10.18
N GLN A 229 9.43 9.09 -9.40
CA GLN A 229 10.86 8.89 -9.57
C GLN A 229 11.20 7.40 -9.70
N ILE A 230 12.01 7.08 -10.72
CA ILE A 230 12.69 5.80 -10.81
C ILE A 230 14.04 5.97 -10.13
N VAL A 231 14.36 5.10 -9.17
CA VAL A 231 15.60 5.13 -8.40
C VAL A 231 16.33 3.79 -8.49
N ASP A 232 17.62 3.79 -8.23
CA ASP A 232 18.36 2.53 -8.15
C ASP A 232 17.93 1.72 -6.93
N ASN A 233 17.81 0.39 -7.08
CA ASN A 233 17.59 -0.47 -5.91
C ASN A 233 18.86 -0.49 -5.04
N ALA A 234 18.68 -0.32 -3.71
CA ALA A 234 19.78 -0.23 -2.75
C ALA A 234 20.65 -1.49 -2.71
N ASP A 235 20.06 -2.67 -2.96
CA ASP A 235 20.75 -3.96 -2.98
C ASP A 235 21.17 -4.40 -4.40
N GLY A 236 21.09 -3.49 -5.38
CA GLY A 236 21.40 -3.74 -6.78
C GLY A 236 20.35 -4.63 -7.46
N GLY A 237 20.80 -5.42 -8.40
CA GLY A 237 19.94 -6.30 -9.20
C GLY A 237 19.88 -5.88 -10.66
N THR A 238 19.12 -6.65 -11.45
CA THR A 238 18.93 -6.34 -12.87
C THR A 238 17.74 -5.42 -13.03
N ALA A 239 17.98 -4.22 -13.57
CA ALA A 239 16.91 -3.28 -13.85
C ALA A 239 15.86 -3.88 -14.82
N VAL A 240 14.59 -3.58 -14.56
CA VAL A 240 13.50 -3.96 -15.45
C VAL A 240 13.22 -2.83 -16.45
N GLU A 241 12.55 -3.15 -17.57
CA GLU A 241 12.36 -2.18 -18.66
C GLU A 241 11.17 -1.24 -18.43
N ASN A 242 10.18 -1.65 -17.64
CA ASN A 242 8.91 -0.92 -17.47
C ASN A 242 8.70 -0.48 -16.01
N ASN A 243 9.68 0.22 -15.45
CA ASN A 243 9.63 0.62 -14.03
C ASN A 243 8.41 1.48 -13.68
N ALA A 244 8.11 2.52 -14.49
CA ALA A 244 6.99 3.38 -14.24
C ALA A 244 6.26 3.73 -15.55
N VAL A 245 5.12 3.11 -15.77
CA VAL A 245 4.23 3.38 -16.90
C VAL A 245 3.04 4.17 -16.40
N VAL A 246 2.73 5.30 -17.02
CA VAL A 246 1.64 6.18 -16.59
C VAL A 246 0.61 6.36 -17.70
N THR A 247 -0.65 6.17 -17.36
CA THR A 247 -1.80 6.44 -18.22
C THR A 247 -2.70 7.49 -17.57
N ILE A 248 -2.93 8.59 -18.27
CA ILE A 248 -3.87 9.64 -17.86
C ILE A 248 -5.05 9.60 -18.80
N GLU A 249 -6.19 9.14 -18.33
CA GLU A 249 -7.41 9.10 -19.13
C GLU A 249 -8.08 10.48 -19.25
N LYS A 250 -8.96 10.61 -20.22
CA LYS A 250 -9.72 11.85 -20.46
C LYS A 250 -10.43 12.35 -19.20
N GLY A 251 -10.26 13.64 -18.91
CA GLY A 251 -10.81 14.29 -17.72
C GLY A 251 -9.92 14.21 -16.48
N SER A 252 -8.93 13.32 -16.47
CA SER A 252 -7.97 13.20 -15.35
C SER A 252 -6.78 14.15 -15.53
N LYS A 253 -6.11 14.46 -14.43
CA LYS A 253 -5.03 15.45 -14.38
C LYS A 253 -3.85 14.98 -13.55
N TRP A 254 -2.63 15.25 -14.03
CA TRP A 254 -1.41 15.19 -13.22
C TRP A 254 -0.82 16.59 -13.06
N VAL A 255 -0.57 17.02 -11.81
CA VAL A 255 0.07 18.29 -11.46
C VAL A 255 1.45 17.97 -10.91
N LEU A 256 2.50 18.44 -11.55
CA LEU A 256 3.86 18.21 -11.11
C LEU A 256 4.23 19.13 -9.94
N THR A 257 4.95 18.60 -8.97
CA THR A 257 5.54 19.35 -7.85
C THR A 257 7.08 19.35 -7.90
N GLY A 258 7.65 18.64 -8.85
CA GLY A 258 9.07 18.53 -9.14
C GLY A 258 9.31 17.85 -10.48
N ASP A 259 10.56 17.77 -10.92
CA ASP A 259 10.93 17.01 -12.11
C ASP A 259 10.67 15.52 -11.87
N CYS A 260 10.24 14.80 -12.91
CA CYS A 260 9.86 13.39 -12.84
C CYS A 260 10.71 12.53 -13.78
N THR A 261 10.91 11.26 -13.40
CA THR A 261 11.47 10.23 -14.27
C THR A 261 10.52 9.05 -14.35
N ILE A 262 10.04 8.72 -15.54
CA ILE A 262 9.16 7.58 -15.80
C ILE A 262 9.59 6.82 -17.06
N THR A 263 9.11 5.59 -17.22
CA THR A 263 9.45 4.80 -18.41
C THR A 263 8.68 5.28 -19.64
N SER A 264 7.36 5.42 -19.50
CA SER A 264 6.49 5.83 -20.62
C SER A 264 5.21 6.50 -20.14
N LEU A 265 4.60 7.27 -21.04
CA LEU A 265 3.39 8.05 -20.75
C LEU A 265 2.35 7.91 -21.87
N THR A 266 1.13 7.54 -21.52
CA THR A 266 -0.05 7.67 -22.36
C THR A 266 -0.93 8.79 -21.79
N ASN A 267 -0.97 9.95 -22.45
CA ASN A 267 -1.73 11.10 -21.97
C ASN A 267 -2.94 11.42 -22.86
N ASN A 268 -4.14 11.11 -22.39
CA ASN A 268 -5.42 11.50 -22.96
C ASN A 268 -6.15 12.54 -22.09
N GLY A 269 -5.52 12.95 -20.97
CA GLY A 269 -6.03 13.91 -20.01
C GLY A 269 -5.27 15.24 -20.06
N THR A 270 -4.87 15.73 -18.90
CA THR A 270 -4.15 17.00 -18.76
C THR A 270 -2.93 16.83 -17.86
N ILE A 271 -1.81 17.43 -18.23
CA ILE A 271 -0.64 17.60 -17.38
C ILE A 271 -0.42 19.08 -17.10
N ASP A 272 -0.30 19.42 -15.83
CA ASP A 272 0.14 20.73 -15.39
C ASP A 272 1.61 20.61 -14.99
N PHE A 273 2.49 21.01 -15.86
CA PHE A 273 3.93 20.88 -15.63
C PHE A 273 4.44 21.80 -14.50
N ASN A 274 3.74 22.90 -14.23
CA ASN A 274 4.07 23.83 -13.13
C ASN A 274 5.56 24.23 -13.11
N GLY A 275 6.18 24.39 -14.30
CA GLY A 275 7.58 24.73 -14.48
C GLY A 275 8.57 23.55 -14.39
N HIS A 276 8.09 22.32 -14.22
CA HIS A 276 8.88 21.10 -14.13
C HIS A 276 8.87 20.29 -15.41
N THR A 277 9.58 19.16 -15.42
CA THR A 277 9.74 18.31 -16.59
C THR A 277 9.42 16.83 -16.26
N ILE A 278 9.10 16.05 -17.30
CA ILE A 278 9.04 14.59 -17.22
C ILE A 278 10.08 14.05 -18.20
N THR A 279 11.03 13.28 -17.69
CA THR A 279 12.02 12.58 -18.51
C THR A 279 11.57 11.11 -18.69
N LEU A 280 11.46 10.67 -19.94
CA LEU A 280 11.12 9.30 -20.31
C LEU A 280 12.39 8.44 -20.44
N ALA A 281 12.22 7.11 -20.41
CA ALA A 281 13.33 6.16 -20.50
C ALA A 281 14.14 6.28 -21.82
N ASP A 282 13.53 6.75 -22.92
CA ASP A 282 14.20 6.99 -24.20
C ASP A 282 14.99 8.32 -24.25
N GLY A 283 15.03 9.07 -23.15
CA GLY A 283 15.66 10.39 -23.03
C GLY A 283 14.78 11.55 -23.48
N THR A 284 13.56 11.31 -23.92
CA THR A 284 12.61 12.38 -24.26
C THR A 284 12.24 13.19 -23.03
N VAL A 285 12.33 14.52 -23.11
CA VAL A 285 11.96 15.45 -22.05
C VAL A 285 10.68 16.19 -22.42
N LEU A 286 9.62 15.95 -21.65
CA LEU A 286 8.34 16.63 -21.78
C LEU A 286 8.30 17.84 -20.86
N LYS A 287 7.77 18.96 -21.36
CA LYS A 287 7.62 20.22 -20.61
C LYS A 287 6.41 20.99 -21.13
N GLY A 288 5.85 21.86 -20.29
CA GLY A 288 4.73 22.76 -20.64
C GLY A 288 5.17 24.00 -21.43
#